data_2997a2a937732e2533405f03967d4a84
#
_entry.id   2997a2a937732e2533405f03967d4a84
#
_cell.length_a   1.000
_cell.length_b   1.000
_cell.length_c   1.000
_cell.angle_alpha   90.00
_cell.angle_beta   90.00
_cell.angle_gamma   90.00
#
_symmetry.space_group_name_H-M   'P 1'
#
loop_
_entity.id
_entity.type
_entity.pdbx_description
1 polymer ?
#
loop_
_entity_poly.entity_id
_entity_poly.type
_entity_poly.pdbx_seq_one_letter_code
_entity_poly.pdbx_strand_id
1 'polypeptide(L)'
;MGANAQTSVPAFTAGQVLTAAQVTGINTGIPVFASSTERDAAFGGTGEKTLAEGQMAYLEDTNTTQYYDGSSWAAVAGGKILQIIQATYSTAESTSSDSYVDTSLDATITPSAATSKVLIICNVSWKTERTQVSSGYVYHAIERGGSQIWEQVSGQYYDAQSSVVVRNIIGNSTLTYLDSPATTSATTYTLQHRKGPSGQTVTGTSFFDDIPGSLILMEVSA
;
A
#
# COMPACT_ATOMS: atom_id res chain seq x y z
N MET A 1 34.33 4.77 1.58
CA MET A 1 34.39 3.37 2.05
C MET A 1 34.14 3.41 3.55
N GLY A 2 33.12 2.74 4.04
CA GLY A 2 32.81 2.67 5.47
C GLY A 2 33.86 1.89 6.26
N ALA A 3 33.84 2.05 7.57
CA ALA A 3 34.85 1.46 8.46
C ALA A 3 34.85 -0.09 8.45
N ASN A 4 33.75 -0.72 8.02
CA ASN A 4 33.56 -2.17 7.96
C ASN A 4 33.55 -2.75 6.54
N ALA A 5 33.75 -1.91 5.50
CA ALA A 5 33.74 -2.38 4.13
C ALA A 5 34.96 -3.31 3.86
N GLN A 6 34.66 -4.47 3.28
CA GLN A 6 35.64 -5.48 2.92
C GLN A 6 35.88 -5.44 1.41
N THR A 7 37.11 -5.75 1.02
CA THR A 7 37.53 -5.87 -0.38
C THR A 7 37.69 -7.31 -0.83
N SER A 8 37.66 -8.27 0.11
CA SER A 8 37.74 -9.70 -0.17
C SER A 8 37.02 -10.52 0.89
N VAL A 9 36.58 -11.72 0.52
CA VAL A 9 36.07 -12.74 1.44
C VAL A 9 37.09 -13.89 1.47
N PRO A 10 37.88 -14.03 2.55
CA PRO A 10 38.99 -15.00 2.57
C PRO A 10 38.47 -16.45 2.60
N ALA A 11 39.16 -17.33 1.90
CA ALA A 11 39.04 -18.77 2.05
C ALA A 11 40.16 -19.30 2.95
N PHE A 12 39.81 -20.27 3.81
CA PHE A 12 40.76 -20.89 4.74
C PHE A 12 41.01 -22.36 4.38
N THR A 13 42.21 -22.82 4.58
CA THR A 13 42.59 -24.23 4.35
C THR A 13 42.75 -24.99 5.67
N ALA A 14 42.53 -26.31 5.63
CA ALA A 14 42.71 -27.15 6.81
C ALA A 14 44.15 -27.02 7.38
N GLY A 15 44.27 -26.80 8.69
CA GLY A 15 45.54 -26.60 9.38
C GLY A 15 46.12 -25.18 9.32
N GLN A 16 45.46 -24.22 8.65
CA GLN A 16 45.90 -22.83 8.63
C GLN A 16 45.75 -22.18 10.02
N VAL A 17 46.78 -21.48 10.48
CA VAL A 17 46.73 -20.64 11.66
C VAL A 17 46.20 -19.28 11.23
N LEU A 18 45.03 -18.89 11.76
CA LEU A 18 44.40 -17.60 11.45
C LEU A 18 45.12 -16.48 12.18
N THR A 19 45.37 -15.38 11.48
CA THR A 19 45.84 -14.12 12.09
C THR A 19 44.71 -13.40 12.81
N ALA A 20 45.04 -12.53 13.76
CA ALA A 20 44.04 -11.70 14.45
C ALA A 20 43.20 -10.83 13.47
N ALA A 21 43.83 -10.34 12.38
CA ALA A 21 43.12 -9.57 11.35
C ALA A 21 42.09 -10.42 10.59
N GLN A 22 42.43 -11.67 10.26
CA GLN A 22 41.50 -12.60 9.61
C GLN A 22 40.33 -12.95 10.53
N VAL A 23 40.59 -13.20 11.82
CA VAL A 23 39.52 -13.44 12.81
C VAL A 23 38.65 -12.25 12.99
N THR A 24 39.20 -11.03 13.03
CA THR A 24 38.42 -9.81 13.11
C THR A 24 37.53 -9.61 11.88
N GLY A 25 38.06 -9.89 10.67
CA GLY A 25 37.30 -9.77 9.42
C GLY A 25 36.09 -10.73 9.32
N ILE A 26 36.20 -11.94 9.88
CA ILE A 26 35.09 -12.92 9.90
C ILE A 26 34.09 -12.69 11.04
N ASN A 27 34.43 -11.86 12.03
CA ASN A 27 33.61 -11.65 13.24
C ASN A 27 32.44 -10.67 13.01
N THR A 28 32.32 -10.10 11.82
CA THR A 28 31.22 -9.18 11.45
C THR A 28 29.94 -9.90 11.06
N GLY A 29 29.97 -11.23 10.90
CA GLY A 29 28.81 -12.04 10.54
C GLY A 29 28.46 -11.97 9.06
N ILE A 30 27.90 -10.84 8.59
CA ILE A 30 27.62 -10.58 7.18
C ILE A 30 28.75 -9.71 6.60
N PRO A 31 29.43 -10.13 5.52
CA PRO A 31 30.41 -9.29 4.83
C PRO A 31 29.82 -7.96 4.38
N VAL A 32 30.53 -6.87 4.63
CA VAL A 32 30.12 -5.49 4.29
C VAL A 32 30.99 -5.00 3.14
N PHE A 33 30.36 -4.47 2.09
CA PHE A 33 31.03 -3.94 0.90
C PHE A 33 30.57 -2.51 0.63
N ALA A 34 31.44 -1.68 0.11
CA ALA A 34 31.08 -0.30 -0.22
C ALA A 34 30.10 -0.23 -1.40
N SER A 35 30.15 -1.21 -2.32
CA SER A 35 29.29 -1.27 -3.51
C SER A 35 29.12 -2.70 -4.03
N SER A 36 28.16 -2.88 -4.97
CA SER A 36 28.00 -4.17 -5.69
C SER A 36 29.24 -4.55 -6.50
N THR A 37 29.96 -3.60 -7.07
CA THR A 37 31.19 -3.86 -7.81
C THR A 37 32.27 -4.46 -6.91
N GLU A 38 32.46 -3.91 -5.71
CA GLU A 38 33.43 -4.44 -4.75
C GLU A 38 33.00 -5.78 -4.17
N ARG A 39 31.71 -5.98 -3.94
CA ARG A 39 31.16 -7.29 -3.56
C ARG A 39 31.48 -8.35 -4.61
N ASP A 40 31.20 -8.08 -5.90
CA ASP A 40 31.40 -9.08 -6.97
C ASP A 40 32.88 -9.39 -7.19
N ALA A 41 33.76 -8.40 -6.99
CA ALA A 41 35.21 -8.59 -7.07
C ALA A 41 35.80 -9.35 -5.88
N ALA A 42 35.07 -9.51 -4.77
CA ALA A 42 35.58 -10.12 -3.54
C ALA A 42 35.39 -11.64 -3.48
N PHE A 43 34.94 -12.27 -4.54
CA PHE A 43 34.73 -13.72 -4.63
C PHE A 43 35.42 -14.31 -5.85
N GLY A 44 35.97 -15.52 -5.71
CA GLY A 44 36.49 -16.33 -6.82
C GLY A 44 37.92 -16.00 -7.24
N GLY A 45 38.58 -15.01 -6.64
CA GLY A 45 39.99 -14.74 -6.83
C GLY A 45 40.91 -15.72 -6.08
N THR A 46 42.21 -15.59 -6.29
CA THR A 46 43.19 -16.44 -5.60
C THR A 46 43.16 -16.21 -4.08
N GLY A 47 42.81 -17.22 -3.31
CA GLY A 47 42.69 -17.15 -1.85
C GLY A 47 41.35 -16.57 -1.37
N GLU A 48 40.42 -16.35 -2.27
CA GLU A 48 39.07 -15.90 -1.95
C GLU A 48 38.07 -17.05 -1.95
N LYS A 49 36.95 -16.85 -1.23
CA LYS A 49 35.86 -17.81 -1.18
C LYS A 49 35.14 -17.86 -2.54
N THR A 50 34.89 -19.07 -3.01
CA THR A 50 33.98 -19.26 -4.16
C THR A 50 32.56 -18.86 -3.77
N LEU A 51 31.91 -18.04 -4.59
CA LEU A 51 30.52 -17.63 -4.38
C LEU A 51 29.60 -18.85 -4.48
N ALA A 52 28.72 -19.01 -3.52
CA ALA A 52 27.75 -20.11 -3.46
C ALA A 52 26.39 -19.61 -2.97
N GLU A 53 25.35 -20.36 -3.30
CA GLU A 53 23.98 -20.09 -2.85
C GLU A 53 23.93 -19.93 -1.31
N GLY A 54 23.16 -18.94 -0.85
CA GLY A 54 23.02 -18.59 0.56
C GLY A 54 24.09 -17.62 1.09
N GLN A 55 25.10 -17.24 0.27
CA GLN A 55 26.05 -16.20 0.69
C GLN A 55 25.31 -14.89 0.90
N MET A 56 25.49 -14.26 2.06
CA MET A 56 24.94 -12.93 2.38
C MET A 56 26.01 -11.85 2.20
N ALA A 57 25.54 -10.63 1.90
CA ALA A 57 26.35 -9.41 1.81
C ALA A 57 25.52 -8.19 2.21
N TYR A 58 26.18 -7.17 2.77
CA TYR A 58 25.59 -5.84 2.97
C TYR A 58 26.33 -4.83 2.09
N LEU A 59 25.56 -3.98 1.38
CA LEU A 59 26.08 -2.89 0.56
C LEU A 59 25.88 -1.55 1.26
N GLU A 60 26.94 -0.77 1.44
CA GLU A 60 26.89 0.54 2.10
C GLU A 60 26.27 1.63 1.21
N ASP A 61 26.50 1.59 -0.11
CA ASP A 61 25.99 2.57 -1.06
C ASP A 61 24.46 2.59 -1.16
N THR A 62 23.84 1.43 -1.01
CA THR A 62 22.39 1.25 -1.13
C THR A 62 21.71 0.91 0.21
N ASN A 63 22.47 0.77 1.31
CA ASN A 63 22.00 0.29 2.61
C ASN A 63 21.16 -1.01 2.49
N THR A 64 21.63 -1.95 1.66
CA THR A 64 20.85 -3.15 1.33
C THR A 64 21.58 -4.41 1.77
N THR A 65 20.90 -5.27 2.51
CA THR A 65 21.35 -6.67 2.71
C THR A 65 20.89 -7.50 1.52
N GLN A 66 21.82 -8.30 0.99
CA GLN A 66 21.59 -9.18 -0.16
C GLN A 66 22.00 -10.61 0.15
N TYR A 67 21.42 -11.54 -0.59
CA TYR A 67 21.85 -12.95 -0.61
C TYR A 67 22.03 -13.41 -2.05
N TYR A 68 22.94 -14.34 -2.25
CA TYR A 68 23.15 -14.99 -3.54
C TYR A 68 22.23 -16.20 -3.66
N ASP A 69 21.40 -16.27 -4.70
CA ASP A 69 20.40 -17.33 -4.91
C ASP A 69 20.92 -18.52 -5.74
N GLY A 70 22.23 -18.55 -6.00
CA GLY A 70 22.89 -19.55 -6.85
C GLY A 70 23.11 -19.06 -8.29
N SER A 71 22.46 -17.97 -8.71
CA SER A 71 22.59 -17.37 -10.05
C SER A 71 22.85 -15.87 -10.01
N SER A 72 22.23 -15.17 -9.07
CA SER A 72 22.27 -13.70 -8.94
C SER A 72 22.18 -13.27 -7.47
N TRP A 73 22.56 -12.01 -7.22
CA TRP A 73 22.35 -11.37 -5.94
C TRP A 73 20.94 -10.77 -5.86
N ALA A 74 20.16 -11.20 -4.88
CA ALA A 74 18.83 -10.70 -4.58
C ALA A 74 18.84 -9.91 -3.26
N ALA A 75 18.10 -8.81 -3.19
CA ALA A 75 17.91 -8.10 -1.94
C ALA A 75 17.13 -8.98 -0.95
N VAL A 76 17.54 -8.97 0.33
CA VAL A 76 16.67 -9.44 1.41
C VAL A 76 15.53 -8.45 1.50
N ALA A 77 14.44 -8.76 0.81
CA ALA A 77 13.30 -7.87 0.72
C ALA A 77 12.72 -7.60 2.11
N GLY A 78 12.57 -6.34 2.47
CA GLY A 78 11.61 -5.90 3.48
C GLY A 78 10.20 -6.36 3.09
N GLY A 79 9.24 -6.31 4.01
CA GLY A 79 7.85 -6.66 3.72
C GLY A 79 7.32 -5.89 2.50
N LYS A 80 6.36 -6.50 1.78
CA LYS A 80 5.72 -5.85 0.62
C LYS A 80 4.94 -4.59 0.97
N ILE A 81 4.51 -4.43 2.23
CA ILE A 81 3.84 -3.23 2.74
C ILE A 81 4.91 -2.31 3.31
N LEU A 82 5.05 -1.12 2.73
CA LEU A 82 6.08 -0.15 3.08
C LEU A 82 5.59 0.89 4.09
N GLN A 83 4.32 1.29 4.01
CA GLN A 83 3.67 2.19 4.96
C GLN A 83 2.16 1.95 4.99
N ILE A 84 1.53 2.35 6.09
CA ILE A 84 0.07 2.30 6.27
C ILE A 84 -0.37 3.64 6.82
N ILE A 85 -1.36 4.25 6.17
CA ILE A 85 -2.04 5.47 6.62
C ILE A 85 -3.50 5.12 6.88
N GLN A 86 -4.08 5.61 7.97
CA GLN A 86 -5.49 5.46 8.29
C GLN A 86 -6.10 6.81 8.61
N ALA A 87 -7.26 7.08 8.04
CA ALA A 87 -8.15 8.16 8.44
C ALA A 87 -9.50 7.58 8.86
N THR A 88 -10.20 8.30 9.74
CA THR A 88 -11.56 7.96 10.18
C THR A 88 -12.42 9.20 10.22
N TYR A 89 -13.71 9.05 9.94
CA TYR A 89 -14.70 10.12 10.01
C TYR A 89 -16.05 9.54 10.44
N SER A 90 -16.83 10.26 11.27
CA SER A 90 -18.06 9.70 11.85
C SER A 90 -19.29 10.59 11.73
N THR A 91 -19.14 11.86 11.36
CA THR A 91 -20.33 12.72 11.24
C THR A 91 -21.13 12.36 9.99
N ALA A 92 -22.45 12.17 10.14
CA ALA A 92 -23.33 11.81 9.03
C ALA A 92 -23.36 12.90 7.96
N GLU A 93 -23.15 12.52 6.70
CA GLU A 93 -23.18 13.39 5.53
C GLU A 93 -24.20 12.90 4.53
N SER A 94 -25.10 13.80 4.08
CA SER A 94 -26.18 13.47 3.16
C SER A 94 -26.04 14.18 1.83
N THR A 95 -26.40 13.50 0.76
CA THR A 95 -26.44 14.07 -0.60
C THR A 95 -27.72 13.72 -1.32
N SER A 96 -28.23 14.69 -2.07
CA SER A 96 -29.27 14.49 -3.09
C SER A 96 -28.74 14.78 -4.50
N SER A 97 -27.42 14.87 -4.65
CA SER A 97 -26.75 15.13 -5.92
C SER A 97 -26.74 13.89 -6.81
N ASP A 98 -26.97 14.07 -8.10
CA ASP A 98 -26.76 13.04 -9.14
C ASP A 98 -25.29 12.90 -9.54
N SER A 99 -24.47 13.90 -9.20
CA SER A 99 -23.01 13.88 -9.38
C SER A 99 -22.32 13.52 -8.08
N TYR A 100 -21.13 12.92 -8.17
CA TYR A 100 -20.31 12.67 -7.02
C TYR A 100 -19.94 13.97 -6.30
N VAL A 101 -20.01 13.94 -4.99
CA VAL A 101 -19.56 15.00 -4.07
C VAL A 101 -18.63 14.37 -3.05
N ASP A 102 -17.61 15.12 -2.67
CA ASP A 102 -16.65 14.67 -1.66
C ASP A 102 -17.34 14.54 -0.31
N THR A 103 -16.94 13.51 0.41
CA THR A 103 -17.18 13.44 1.86
C THR A 103 -15.96 13.98 2.59
N SER A 104 -16.08 14.16 3.92
CA SER A 104 -14.98 14.58 4.78
C SER A 104 -14.03 13.44 5.16
N LEU A 105 -14.15 12.26 4.53
CA LEU A 105 -13.23 11.14 4.74
C LEU A 105 -12.19 11.12 3.62
N ASP A 106 -11.00 11.60 3.94
CA ASP A 106 -9.84 11.59 3.06
C ASP A 106 -8.58 11.14 3.78
N ALA A 107 -7.60 10.69 3.03
CA ALA A 107 -6.27 10.33 3.52
C ALA A 107 -5.21 10.65 2.46
N THR A 108 -4.03 11.07 2.92
CA THR A 108 -2.89 11.38 2.05
C THR A 108 -1.74 10.43 2.32
N ILE A 109 -1.18 9.86 1.26
CA ILE A 109 0.01 9.01 1.29
C ILE A 109 1.06 9.55 0.34
N THR A 110 2.34 9.41 0.70
CA THR A 110 3.47 9.78 -0.16
C THR A 110 4.22 8.49 -0.51
N PRO A 111 4.02 7.92 -1.72
CA PRO A 111 4.71 6.69 -2.10
C PRO A 111 6.23 6.87 -2.14
N SER A 112 6.96 5.86 -1.70
CA SER A 112 8.43 5.87 -1.65
C SER A 112 9.06 5.67 -3.04
N ALA A 113 8.32 5.04 -3.98
CA ALA A 113 8.74 4.84 -5.35
C ALA A 113 7.58 5.03 -6.34
N ALA A 114 7.86 5.55 -7.53
CA ALA A 114 6.84 5.72 -8.58
C ALA A 114 6.26 4.40 -9.10
N THR A 115 6.93 3.28 -8.85
CA THR A 115 6.45 1.94 -9.17
C THR A 115 5.57 1.33 -8.08
N SER A 116 5.57 1.91 -6.88
CA SER A 116 4.73 1.45 -5.77
C SER A 116 3.25 1.54 -6.13
N LYS A 117 2.47 0.62 -5.57
CA LYS A 117 1.01 0.64 -5.64
C LYS A 117 0.43 1.05 -4.29
N VAL A 118 -0.81 1.52 -4.30
CA VAL A 118 -1.56 1.85 -3.08
C VAL A 118 -2.79 0.96 -3.01
N LEU A 119 -2.81 0.04 -2.03
CA LEU A 119 -4.02 -0.71 -1.69
C LEU A 119 -4.90 0.18 -0.82
N ILE A 120 -6.12 0.40 -1.30
CA ILE A 120 -7.15 1.22 -0.67
C ILE A 120 -8.20 0.28 -0.09
N ILE A 121 -8.51 0.44 1.20
CA ILE A 121 -9.63 -0.23 1.86
C ILE A 121 -10.44 0.84 2.57
N CYS A 122 -11.68 1.04 2.12
CA CYS A 122 -12.59 2.02 2.70
C CYS A 122 -13.85 1.34 3.22
N ASN A 123 -14.16 1.53 4.50
CA ASN A 123 -15.40 1.08 5.12
C ASN A 123 -16.28 2.29 5.39
N VAL A 124 -17.56 2.19 5.02
CA VAL A 124 -18.54 3.25 5.23
C VAL A 124 -19.91 2.66 5.55
N SER A 125 -20.53 3.15 6.63
CA SER A 125 -21.96 2.95 6.90
C SER A 125 -22.77 3.88 6.00
N TRP A 126 -23.92 3.42 5.54
CA TRP A 126 -24.77 4.23 4.67
C TRP A 126 -26.25 4.00 4.92
N LYS A 127 -27.03 5.03 4.57
CA LYS A 127 -28.49 4.97 4.47
C LYS A 127 -28.89 5.49 3.10
N THR A 128 -29.85 4.85 2.46
CA THR A 128 -30.62 5.45 1.36
C THR A 128 -32.06 5.66 1.81
N GLU A 129 -32.55 6.87 1.59
CA GLU A 129 -33.91 7.28 1.91
C GLU A 129 -34.63 7.73 0.65
N ARG A 130 -35.85 7.28 0.46
CA ARG A 130 -36.74 7.74 -0.61
C ARG A 130 -38.08 8.18 -0.08
N THR A 131 -38.69 9.12 -0.78
CA THR A 131 -40.00 9.66 -0.44
C THR A 131 -41.06 9.43 -1.53
N GLN A 132 -40.70 8.71 -2.59
CA GLN A 132 -41.58 8.42 -3.73
C GLN A 132 -41.47 6.95 -4.16
N VAL A 133 -42.40 6.49 -5.00
CA VAL A 133 -42.31 5.15 -5.63
C VAL A 133 -41.18 5.16 -6.64
N SER A 134 -40.02 4.65 -6.24
CA SER A 134 -38.83 4.59 -7.07
C SER A 134 -37.79 3.68 -6.46
N SER A 135 -36.83 3.26 -7.28
CA SER A 135 -35.60 2.64 -6.77
C SER A 135 -34.74 3.69 -6.08
N GLY A 136 -34.10 3.33 -5.00
CA GLY A 136 -33.12 4.17 -4.30
C GLY A 136 -31.76 3.51 -4.29
N TYR A 137 -30.73 4.29 -4.56
CA TYR A 137 -29.33 3.85 -4.53
C TYR A 137 -28.49 4.89 -3.80
N VAL A 138 -27.43 4.43 -3.16
CA VAL A 138 -26.26 5.25 -2.84
C VAL A 138 -25.04 4.64 -3.49
N TYR A 139 -24.30 5.49 -4.17
CA TYR A 139 -23.03 5.14 -4.78
C TYR A 139 -21.92 5.74 -3.96
N HIS A 140 -20.85 4.98 -3.79
CA HIS A 140 -19.59 5.48 -3.27
C HIS A 140 -18.50 5.32 -4.31
N ALA A 141 -17.58 6.27 -4.33
CA ALA A 141 -16.43 6.25 -5.20
C ALA A 141 -15.17 6.64 -4.43
N ILE A 142 -14.03 6.25 -4.96
CA ILE A 142 -12.73 6.76 -4.53
C ILE A 142 -12.23 7.72 -5.60
N GLU A 143 -11.89 8.91 -5.17
CA GLU A 143 -11.27 9.96 -5.97
C GLU A 143 -9.79 10.06 -5.60
N ARG A 144 -8.94 10.34 -6.58
CA ARG A 144 -7.52 10.64 -6.43
C ARG A 144 -7.17 11.91 -7.19
N GLY A 145 -6.83 12.97 -6.45
CA GLY A 145 -6.32 14.23 -7.03
C GLY A 145 -7.27 14.86 -8.06
N GLY A 146 -8.57 14.88 -7.84
CA GLY A 146 -9.60 15.42 -8.74
C GLY A 146 -10.14 14.41 -9.77
N SER A 147 -9.69 13.15 -9.76
CA SER A 147 -10.14 12.12 -10.70
C SER A 147 -10.71 10.92 -9.98
N GLN A 148 -11.94 10.53 -10.32
CA GLN A 148 -12.54 9.30 -9.83
C GLN A 148 -11.80 8.09 -10.41
N ILE A 149 -11.33 7.19 -9.54
CA ILE A 149 -10.57 5.99 -9.93
C ILE A 149 -11.32 4.68 -9.68
N TRP A 150 -12.32 4.68 -8.82
CA TRP A 150 -13.14 3.50 -8.49
C TRP A 150 -14.53 3.93 -8.07
N GLU A 151 -15.56 3.14 -8.42
CA GLU A 151 -16.92 3.33 -7.92
C GLU A 151 -17.62 2.00 -7.69
N GLN A 152 -18.60 2.01 -6.78
CA GLN A 152 -19.53 0.90 -6.58
C GLN A 152 -20.90 1.39 -6.12
N VAL A 153 -21.94 0.59 -6.38
CA VAL A 153 -23.23 0.72 -5.72
C VAL A 153 -23.09 0.15 -4.31
N SER A 154 -23.21 0.99 -3.30
CA SER A 154 -23.10 0.55 -1.90
C SER A 154 -24.43 0.07 -1.35
N GLY A 155 -25.54 0.70 -1.77
CA GLY A 155 -26.86 0.26 -1.41
C GLY A 155 -27.84 0.37 -2.56
N GLN A 156 -28.66 -0.65 -2.76
CA GLN A 156 -29.67 -0.66 -3.79
C GLN A 156 -31.02 -1.13 -3.21
N TYR A 157 -32.06 -0.40 -3.53
CA TYR A 157 -33.41 -0.78 -3.22
C TYR A 157 -34.28 -0.70 -4.46
N TYR A 158 -35.02 -1.77 -4.72
CA TYR A 158 -36.04 -1.83 -5.76
C TYR A 158 -37.41 -2.09 -5.11
N ASP A 159 -38.38 -1.21 -5.34
CA ASP A 159 -39.74 -1.39 -4.85
C ASP A 159 -40.75 -1.22 -5.99
N ALA A 160 -41.53 -2.27 -6.20
CA ALA A 160 -42.61 -2.29 -7.18
C ALA A 160 -43.96 -1.86 -6.58
N GLN A 161 -43.98 -1.33 -5.34
CA GLN A 161 -45.24 -0.91 -4.67
C GLN A 161 -45.82 0.33 -5.32
N SER A 162 -47.13 0.33 -5.44
CA SER A 162 -47.89 1.43 -6.05
C SER A 162 -48.24 2.60 -5.11
N SER A 163 -47.85 2.55 -3.84
CA SER A 163 -48.11 3.56 -2.83
C SER A 163 -46.82 4.24 -2.34
N VAL A 164 -46.94 5.57 -2.12
CA VAL A 164 -45.83 6.36 -1.55
C VAL A 164 -45.64 5.97 -0.09
N VAL A 165 -44.51 5.34 0.22
CA VAL A 165 -44.08 5.05 1.59
C VAL A 165 -42.64 5.50 1.73
N VAL A 166 -42.31 6.30 2.74
CA VAL A 166 -40.95 6.60 3.11
C VAL A 166 -40.25 5.29 3.46
N ARG A 167 -39.16 5.00 2.77
CA ARG A 167 -38.39 3.79 2.98
C ARG A 167 -36.93 4.15 3.23
N ASN A 168 -36.39 3.57 4.29
CA ASN A 168 -34.98 3.65 4.62
C ASN A 168 -34.34 2.27 4.50
N ILE A 169 -33.21 2.22 3.84
CA ILE A 169 -32.33 1.05 3.86
C ILE A 169 -30.97 1.49 4.39
N ILE A 170 -30.45 0.72 5.30
CA ILE A 170 -29.21 0.96 6.01
C ILE A 170 -28.28 -0.22 5.77
N GLY A 171 -27.00 0.05 5.62
CA GLY A 171 -25.98 -0.97 5.47
C GLY A 171 -24.58 -0.45 5.66
N ASN A 172 -23.65 -1.34 5.47
CA ASN A 172 -22.21 -1.05 5.41
C ASN A 172 -21.65 -1.53 4.09
N SER A 173 -20.67 -0.82 3.58
CA SER A 173 -19.93 -1.22 2.38
C SER A 173 -18.44 -1.10 2.61
N THR A 174 -17.70 -2.04 2.00
CA THR A 174 -16.25 -1.99 1.89
C THR A 174 -15.88 -1.81 0.44
N LEU A 175 -15.17 -0.73 0.15
CA LEU A 175 -14.54 -0.49 -1.14
C LEU A 175 -13.09 -0.95 -1.05
N THR A 176 -12.65 -1.77 -2.00
CA THR A 176 -11.26 -2.22 -2.07
C THR A 176 -10.74 -2.02 -3.48
N TYR A 177 -9.62 -1.31 -3.60
CA TYR A 177 -9.00 -1.04 -4.89
C TYR A 177 -7.49 -0.97 -4.77
N LEU A 178 -6.78 -1.49 -5.77
CA LEU A 178 -5.32 -1.40 -5.86
C LEU A 178 -4.95 -0.39 -6.95
N ASP A 179 -4.56 0.79 -6.53
CA ASP A 179 -4.18 1.88 -7.41
C ASP A 179 -2.69 1.87 -7.79
N SER A 180 -2.38 2.49 -8.92
CA SER A 180 -1.01 2.74 -9.39
C SER A 180 -0.83 4.24 -9.60
N PRO A 181 -0.50 5.03 -8.57
CA PRO A 181 -0.46 6.49 -8.66
C PRO A 181 0.70 7.00 -9.51
N ALA A 182 1.72 6.19 -9.75
CA ALA A 182 2.91 6.49 -10.57
C ALA A 182 3.64 7.78 -10.17
N THR A 183 3.70 8.06 -8.87
CA THR A 183 4.32 9.28 -8.32
C THR A 183 4.96 9.01 -6.97
N THR A 184 5.91 9.86 -6.60
CA THR A 184 6.48 9.97 -5.25
C THR A 184 6.04 11.24 -4.52
N SER A 185 5.07 11.98 -5.09
CA SER A 185 4.47 13.15 -4.45
C SER A 185 3.32 12.74 -3.52
N ALA A 186 3.02 13.59 -2.54
CA ALA A 186 1.86 13.42 -1.68
C ALA A 186 0.58 13.31 -2.54
N THR A 187 -0.18 12.25 -2.31
CA THR A 187 -1.37 11.88 -3.09
C THR A 187 -2.53 11.67 -2.13
N THR A 188 -3.58 12.47 -2.29
CA THR A 188 -4.80 12.37 -1.48
C THR A 188 -5.83 11.52 -2.18
N TYR A 189 -6.45 10.64 -1.39
CA TYR A 189 -7.61 9.84 -1.77
C TYR A 189 -8.80 10.26 -0.93
N THR A 190 -9.94 10.51 -1.58
CA THR A 190 -11.17 11.00 -0.93
C THR A 190 -12.30 10.04 -1.22
N LEU A 191 -13.11 9.73 -0.20
CA LEU A 191 -14.37 9.04 -0.40
C LEU A 191 -15.39 10.03 -0.95
N GLN A 192 -16.03 9.69 -2.06
CA GLN A 192 -17.13 10.43 -2.65
C GLN A 192 -18.43 9.66 -2.53
N HIS A 193 -19.56 10.37 -2.54
CA HIS A 193 -20.88 9.77 -2.60
C HIS A 193 -21.80 10.51 -3.57
N ARG A 194 -22.81 9.83 -4.10
CA ARG A 194 -23.94 10.39 -4.84
C ARG A 194 -25.20 9.56 -4.65
N LYS A 195 -26.34 10.16 -4.88
CA LYS A 195 -27.57 9.37 -5.00
C LYS A 195 -27.69 8.72 -6.38
N GLY A 196 -28.60 7.80 -6.53
CA GLY A 196 -29.08 7.25 -7.80
C GLY A 196 -30.47 6.64 -7.67
N PRO A 197 -31.17 6.44 -8.79
CA PRO A 197 -30.87 6.95 -10.13
C PRO A 197 -31.21 8.43 -10.29
N SER A 198 -30.70 9.04 -11.38
CA SER A 198 -30.99 10.43 -11.74
C SER A 198 -32.49 10.70 -11.86
N GLY A 199 -32.92 11.90 -11.43
CA GLY A 199 -34.33 12.32 -11.49
C GLY A 199 -35.24 11.76 -10.38
N GLN A 200 -34.70 10.95 -9.44
CA GLN A 200 -35.46 10.39 -8.33
C GLN A 200 -35.29 11.23 -7.04
N THR A 201 -36.34 11.26 -6.21
CA THR A 201 -36.27 11.89 -4.89
C THR A 201 -35.68 10.90 -3.89
N VAL A 202 -34.39 10.79 -3.90
CA VAL A 202 -33.57 9.90 -3.06
C VAL A 202 -32.53 10.74 -2.34
N THR A 203 -32.29 10.43 -1.08
CA THR A 203 -31.16 10.95 -0.32
C THR A 203 -30.26 9.80 0.06
N GLY A 204 -28.98 9.88 -0.28
CA GLY A 204 -27.93 9.00 0.21
C GLY A 204 -27.22 9.65 1.39
N THR A 205 -27.03 8.92 2.47
CA THR A 205 -26.29 9.38 3.65
C THR A 205 -25.11 8.43 3.89
N SER A 206 -23.91 8.99 4.00
CA SER A 206 -22.71 8.29 4.45
C SER A 206 -22.49 8.54 5.94
N PHE A 207 -21.79 7.63 6.64
CA PHE A 207 -21.57 7.68 8.10
C PHE A 207 -22.88 7.76 8.88
N PHE A 208 -23.88 6.99 8.41
CA PHE A 208 -25.21 6.98 9.00
C PHE A 208 -25.15 6.62 10.49
N ASP A 209 -25.91 7.34 11.32
CA ASP A 209 -25.98 7.21 12.77
C ASP A 209 -24.62 7.46 13.45
N ASP A 210 -23.80 8.36 12.87
CA ASP A 210 -22.47 8.73 13.32
C ASP A 210 -21.53 7.53 13.51
N ILE A 211 -21.81 6.43 12.79
CA ILE A 211 -20.95 5.24 12.78
C ILE A 211 -19.66 5.59 12.01
N PRO A 212 -18.48 5.42 12.63
CA PRO A 212 -17.23 5.76 11.98
C PRO A 212 -16.99 4.99 10.68
N GLY A 213 -16.71 5.71 9.61
CA GLY A 213 -16.06 5.17 8.44
C GLY A 213 -14.54 5.19 8.60
N SER A 214 -13.84 4.37 7.83
CA SER A 214 -12.38 4.33 7.80
C SER A 214 -11.86 4.24 6.38
N LEU A 215 -10.78 4.94 6.10
CA LEU A 215 -10.00 4.86 4.88
C LEU A 215 -8.58 4.45 5.23
N ILE A 216 -8.17 3.29 4.74
CA ILE A 216 -6.83 2.74 4.93
C ILE A 216 -6.12 2.75 3.58
N LEU A 217 -4.94 3.34 3.55
CA LEU A 217 -4.02 3.35 2.42
C LEU A 217 -2.77 2.55 2.79
N MET A 218 -2.43 1.54 1.99
CA MET A 218 -1.22 0.75 2.19
C MET A 218 -0.33 0.86 0.95
N GLU A 219 0.87 1.38 1.13
CA GLU A 219 1.87 1.32 0.06
C GLU A 219 2.38 -0.11 -0.08
N VAL A 220 2.28 -0.64 -1.29
CA VAL A 220 2.78 -1.97 -1.65
C VAL A 220 3.93 -1.81 -2.64
N SER A 221 5.09 -2.39 -2.32
CA SER A 221 6.23 -2.38 -3.24
C SER A 221 5.89 -3.15 -4.52
N ALA A 222 6.42 -2.69 -5.65
CA ALA A 222 6.36 -3.41 -6.92
C ALA A 222 7.09 -4.75 -6.87
#